data_1e13a6d3faec991ad5d45bc56e4030e1
#
_entry.id   1e13a6d3faec991ad5d45bc56e4030e1
#
_cell.length_a   1.000
_cell.length_b   1.000
_cell.length_c   1.000
_cell.angle_alpha   90.00
_cell.angle_beta   90.00
_cell.angle_gamma   90.00
#
_symmetry.space_group_name_H-M   'P 1'
#
loop_
_entity.id
_entity.type
_entity.pdbx_description
1 polymer ?
#
loop_
_entity_poly.entity_id
_entity_poly.type
_entity_poly.pdbx_seq_one_letter_code
_entity_poly.pdbx_strand_id
1 'polypeptide(L)'
;MAKTYTLHVAGLTRELPICKINDHLDIAAFIMFSDVELTIACAKALLEKCPDFDVILTAEAKGIPLAYEMSRQSGKQWIPARKGVKGYMTDPVIVED
;
A
#
# COMPACT_ATOMS: atom_id res chain seq x y z
N MET A 1 25.51 -10.79 9.16
CA MET A 1 24.77 -9.58 8.78
C MET A 1 23.61 -9.95 7.85
N ALA A 2 22.48 -9.34 8.07
CA ALA A 2 21.33 -9.56 7.19
C ALA A 2 21.61 -8.95 5.81
N LYS A 3 21.24 -9.67 4.77
CA LYS A 3 21.32 -9.14 3.42
C LYS A 3 20.14 -8.17 3.20
N THR A 4 20.41 -7.13 2.43
CA THR A 4 19.39 -6.17 2.06
C THR A 4 19.42 -5.91 0.57
N TYR A 5 18.32 -5.41 0.07
CA TYR A 5 18.21 -4.90 -1.30
C TYR A 5 17.96 -3.41 -1.24
N THR A 6 18.76 -2.63 -1.94
CA THR A 6 18.59 -1.18 -1.98
C THR A 6 17.54 -0.83 -3.02
N LEU A 7 16.47 -0.17 -2.57
CA LEU A 7 15.39 0.28 -3.45
C LEU A 7 15.36 1.80 -3.49
N HIS A 8 15.31 2.35 -4.70
CA HIS A 8 15.07 3.77 -4.93
C HIS A 8 13.63 3.96 -5.38
N VAL A 9 12.84 4.65 -4.57
CA VAL A 9 11.41 4.82 -4.84
C VAL A 9 10.95 6.20 -4.37
N ALA A 10 10.21 6.89 -5.23
CA ALA A 10 9.62 8.20 -4.92
C ALA A 10 10.65 9.22 -4.40
N GLY A 11 11.88 9.18 -4.92
CA GLY A 11 12.96 10.05 -4.51
C GLY A 11 13.64 9.66 -3.21
N LEU A 12 13.25 8.56 -2.61
CA LEU A 12 13.82 8.04 -1.37
C LEU A 12 14.60 6.76 -1.62
N THR A 13 15.50 6.45 -0.70
CA THR A 13 16.27 5.21 -0.73
C THR A 13 15.93 4.39 0.51
N ARG A 14 15.65 3.11 0.32
CA ARG A 14 15.34 2.20 1.42
C ARG A 14 16.10 0.89 1.24
N GLU A 15 16.59 0.36 2.36
CA GLU A 15 17.21 -0.95 2.42
C GLU A 15 16.15 -1.97 2.82
N LEU A 16 15.79 -2.84 1.88
CA LEU A 16 14.75 -3.85 2.13
C LEU A 16 15.40 -5.13 2.65
N PRO A 17 14.91 -5.69 3.76
CA PRO A 17 15.44 -6.96 4.23
C PRO A 17 15.11 -8.07 3.24
N ILE A 18 16.09 -8.95 3.01
CA ILE A 18 15.87 -10.11 2.17
C ILE A 18 15.46 -11.27 3.07
N CYS A 19 14.27 -11.79 2.83
CA CYS A 19 13.66 -12.82 3.63
C CYS A 19 13.55 -14.12 2.83
N LYS A 20 13.99 -15.20 3.43
CA LYS A 20 13.91 -16.52 2.82
C LYS A 20 12.48 -17.06 2.92
N ILE A 21 11.92 -17.43 1.78
CA ILE A 21 10.59 -18.05 1.73
C ILE A 21 10.73 -19.57 1.73
N ASN A 22 11.65 -20.09 0.90
CA ASN A 22 11.97 -21.53 0.85
C ASN A 22 13.39 -21.67 0.32
N ASP A 23 13.83 -22.92 0.05
CA ASP A 23 15.19 -23.19 -0.39
C ASP A 23 15.52 -22.59 -1.77
N HIS A 24 14.52 -22.18 -2.52
CA HIS A 24 14.68 -21.69 -3.89
C HIS A 24 14.23 -20.25 -4.08
N LEU A 25 13.67 -19.59 -3.04
CA LEU A 25 13.08 -18.28 -3.20
C LEU A 25 13.37 -17.39 -1.99
N ASP A 26 14.01 -16.26 -2.26
CA ASP A 26 14.14 -15.16 -1.32
C ASP A 26 13.35 -13.97 -1.86
N ILE A 27 12.79 -13.16 -0.97
CA ILE A 27 12.13 -11.93 -1.37
C ILE A 27 12.74 -10.74 -0.63
N ALA A 28 12.72 -9.58 -1.28
CA ALA A 28 13.03 -8.31 -0.64
C ALA A 28 11.71 -7.75 -0.10
N ALA A 29 11.59 -7.67 1.22
CA ALA A 29 10.34 -7.28 1.85
C ALA A 29 10.15 -5.76 1.78
N PHE A 30 9.14 -5.32 1.04
CA PHE A 30 8.75 -3.90 0.95
C PHE A 30 7.56 -3.69 1.87
N ILE A 31 7.81 -3.04 3.00
CA ILE A 31 6.79 -2.79 4.03
C ILE A 31 6.73 -1.31 4.32
N MET A 32 5.54 -0.74 4.17
CA MET A 32 5.32 0.70 4.31
C MET A 32 4.79 1.09 5.70
N PHE A 33 4.41 0.10 6.52
CA PHE A 33 3.90 0.38 7.86
C PHE A 33 4.94 1.13 8.69
N SER A 34 4.51 2.18 9.36
CA SER A 34 5.32 3.05 10.20
C SER A 34 6.31 3.95 9.44
N ASP A 35 6.50 3.75 8.15
CA ASP A 35 7.38 4.60 7.37
C ASP A 35 6.58 5.76 6.78
N VAL A 36 6.39 6.79 7.57
CA VAL A 36 5.56 7.94 7.21
C VAL A 36 6.13 8.69 6.01
N GLU A 37 7.43 8.94 6.02
CA GLU A 37 8.10 9.64 4.91
C GLU A 37 7.91 8.90 3.59
N LEU A 38 8.10 7.59 3.60
CA LEU A 38 7.94 6.76 2.41
C LEU A 38 6.49 6.78 1.93
N THR A 39 5.54 6.67 2.86
CA THR A 39 4.11 6.67 2.54
C THR A 39 3.70 7.97 1.88
N ILE A 40 4.12 9.11 2.44
CA ILE A 40 3.82 10.43 1.88
C ILE A 40 4.41 10.58 0.48
N ALA A 41 5.68 10.22 0.30
CA ALA A 41 6.37 10.34 -0.97
C ALA A 41 5.77 9.44 -2.05
N CYS A 42 5.45 8.19 -1.70
CA CYS A 42 4.81 7.26 -2.64
C CYS A 42 3.42 7.72 -3.04
N ALA A 43 2.63 8.21 -2.08
CA ALA A 43 1.29 8.72 -2.36
C ALA A 43 1.35 9.89 -3.36
N LYS A 44 2.26 10.82 -3.13
CA LYS A 44 2.46 11.96 -4.04
C LYS A 44 2.86 11.51 -5.44
N ALA A 45 3.84 10.61 -5.53
CA ALA A 45 4.32 10.11 -6.81
C ALA A 45 3.24 9.37 -7.59
N LEU A 46 2.42 8.57 -6.90
CA LEU A 46 1.33 7.85 -7.54
C LEU A 46 0.23 8.80 -8.02
N LEU A 47 -0.13 9.79 -7.21
CA LEU A 47 -1.16 10.76 -7.59
C LEU A 47 -0.74 11.56 -8.82
N GLU A 48 0.54 11.87 -8.98
CA GLU A 48 1.05 12.58 -10.15
C GLU A 48 0.86 11.76 -11.44
N LYS A 49 0.80 10.44 -11.33
CA LYS A 49 0.65 9.53 -12.47
C LYS A 49 -0.79 9.08 -12.69
N CYS A 50 -1.68 9.32 -11.74
CA CYS A 50 -3.06 8.88 -11.85
C CYS A 50 -3.87 9.81 -12.73
N PRO A 51 -4.76 9.27 -13.60
CA PRO A 51 -5.79 10.10 -14.22
C PRO A 51 -6.81 10.54 -13.15
N ASP A 52 -7.74 11.38 -13.55
CA ASP A 52 -8.83 11.77 -12.66
C ASP A 52 -9.60 10.55 -12.17
N PHE A 53 -9.98 10.56 -10.90
CA PHE A 53 -10.72 9.47 -10.29
C PHE A 53 -11.67 10.02 -9.23
N ASP A 54 -12.66 9.22 -8.87
CA ASP A 54 -13.67 9.62 -7.87
C ASP A 54 -13.39 9.05 -6.48
N VAL A 55 -12.79 7.86 -6.41
CA VAL A 55 -12.59 7.16 -5.16
C VAL A 55 -11.33 6.30 -5.26
N ILE A 56 -10.70 6.08 -4.11
CA ILE A 56 -9.54 5.21 -3.99
C ILE A 56 -10.00 3.90 -3.37
N LEU A 57 -9.68 2.78 -4.02
CA LEU A 57 -10.00 1.45 -3.52
C LEU A 57 -8.71 0.72 -3.17
N THR A 58 -8.65 0.15 -2.00
CA THR A 58 -7.50 -0.64 -1.57
C THR A 58 -7.96 -1.94 -0.93
N ALA A 59 -7.17 -2.99 -1.10
CA ALA A 59 -7.38 -4.22 -0.36
C ALA A 59 -6.74 -4.11 1.02
N GLU A 60 -7.36 -4.74 2.03
CA GLU A 60 -6.72 -4.81 3.34
C GLU A 60 -5.53 -5.79 3.26
N ALA A 61 -4.45 -5.61 4.03
CA ALA A 61 -4.35 -4.52 5.02
C ALA A 61 -3.20 -3.57 4.69
N LYS A 62 -2.19 -4.01 3.94
CA LYS A 62 -0.94 -3.27 3.75
C LYS A 62 -1.10 -2.03 2.89
N GLY A 63 -2.10 -1.96 2.04
CA GLY A 63 -2.37 -0.80 1.23
C GLY A 63 -3.11 0.32 1.94
N ILE A 64 -3.63 0.07 3.14
CA ILE A 64 -4.44 1.05 3.87
C ILE A 64 -3.68 2.34 4.18
N PRO A 65 -2.45 2.31 4.72
CA PRO A 65 -1.73 3.56 4.98
C PRO A 65 -1.52 4.40 3.72
N LEU A 66 -1.19 3.76 2.61
CA LEU A 66 -0.99 4.44 1.33
C LEU A 66 -2.30 5.06 0.83
N ALA A 67 -3.39 4.30 0.88
CA ALA A 67 -4.70 4.79 0.46
C ALA A 67 -5.16 5.97 1.31
N TYR A 68 -4.94 5.91 2.63
CA TYR A 68 -5.26 7.00 3.52
C TYR A 68 -4.51 8.27 3.14
N GLU A 69 -3.20 8.15 2.91
CA GLU A 69 -2.37 9.31 2.56
C GLU A 69 -2.73 9.87 1.18
N MET A 70 -3.02 9.01 0.22
CA MET A 70 -3.51 9.46 -1.10
C MET A 70 -4.83 10.19 -0.99
N SER A 71 -5.72 9.71 -0.11
CA SER A 71 -6.99 10.38 0.19
C SER A 71 -6.76 11.76 0.78
N ARG A 72 -5.85 11.85 1.75
CA ARG A 72 -5.51 13.13 2.39
C ARG A 72 -4.98 14.14 1.37
N GLN A 73 -4.08 13.72 0.50
CA GLN A 73 -3.47 14.62 -0.48
C GLN A 73 -4.43 15.02 -1.59
N SER A 74 -5.29 14.11 -2.04
CA SER A 74 -6.18 14.34 -3.19
C SER A 74 -7.52 14.92 -2.81
N GLY A 75 -7.94 14.79 -1.56
CA GLY A 75 -9.28 15.17 -1.12
C GLY A 75 -10.37 14.17 -1.52
N LYS A 76 -9.99 13.03 -2.08
CA LYS A 76 -10.94 11.99 -2.47
C LYS A 76 -11.13 10.98 -1.35
N GLN A 77 -12.28 10.31 -1.31
CA GLN A 77 -12.54 9.26 -0.33
C GLN A 77 -11.78 7.99 -0.68
N TRP A 78 -11.53 7.17 0.32
CA TRP A 78 -10.94 5.85 0.12
C TRP A 78 -11.81 4.79 0.77
N ILE A 79 -11.82 3.59 0.19
CA ILE A 79 -12.63 2.47 0.64
C ILE A 79 -11.74 1.23 0.72
N PRO A 80 -11.75 0.52 1.87
CA PRO A 80 -11.02 -0.74 1.95
C PRO A 80 -11.90 -1.90 1.48
N ALA A 81 -11.34 -2.76 0.63
CA ALA A 81 -11.96 -4.04 0.29
C ALA A 81 -11.56 -5.03 1.36
N ARG A 82 -12.53 -5.52 2.11
CA ARG A 82 -12.31 -6.44 3.22
C ARG A 82 -12.43 -7.88 2.76
N LYS A 83 -11.79 -8.78 3.52
CA LYS A 83 -11.85 -10.21 3.24
C LYS A 83 -13.18 -10.84 3.63
N GLY A 84 -13.99 -10.13 4.41
CA GLY A 84 -15.31 -10.56 4.81
C GLY A 84 -16.19 -9.42 5.19
N VAL A 85 -17.50 -9.65 5.21
CA VAL A 85 -18.49 -8.64 5.58
C VAL A 85 -18.33 -8.32 7.07
N LYS A 86 -18.28 -7.03 7.41
CA LYS A 86 -18.22 -6.55 8.78
C LYS A 86 -19.59 -6.04 9.21
N GLY A 87 -19.88 -6.13 10.51
CA GLY A 87 -21.19 -5.75 11.03
C GLY A 87 -21.57 -4.29 10.82
N TYR A 88 -20.59 -3.40 10.62
CA TYR A 88 -20.85 -1.98 10.39
C TYR A 88 -21.10 -1.64 8.92
N MET A 89 -20.99 -2.60 8.02
CA MET A 89 -21.18 -2.36 6.59
C MET A 89 -22.66 -2.26 6.24
N THR A 90 -23.01 -1.23 5.45
CA THR A 90 -24.34 -1.04 4.91
C THR A 90 -24.29 -1.34 3.41
N ASP A 91 -25.14 -2.26 2.94
CA ASP A 91 -25.22 -2.66 1.54
C ASP A 91 -23.84 -2.99 0.94
N PRO A 92 -23.09 -3.95 1.53
CA PRO A 92 -21.78 -4.26 1.02
C PRO A 92 -21.84 -4.89 -0.37
N VAL A 93 -20.87 -4.53 -1.21
CA VAL A 93 -20.67 -5.20 -2.49
C VAL A 93 -19.77 -6.40 -2.25
N ILE A 94 -20.24 -7.58 -2.62
CA ILE A 94 -19.52 -8.84 -2.41
C ILE A 94 -19.09 -9.39 -3.76
N VAL A 95 -17.79 -9.68 -3.88
CA VAL A 95 -17.24 -10.36 -5.05
C VAL A 95 -16.82 -11.76 -4.60
N GLU A 96 -17.37 -12.79 -5.25
CA GLU A 96 -17.06 -14.18 -4.96
C GLU A 96 -16.21 -14.77 -6.07
N ASP A 97 -15.28 -15.66 -5.67
CA ASP A 97 -14.41 -16.38 -6.60
C ASP A 97 -15.15 -17.53 -7.28
#